data_70f557e44bf59d56ce6b9bb6c2380c08
#
_entry.id   70f557e44bf59d56ce6b9bb6c2380c08
#
_cell.length_a   1.000
_cell.length_b   1.000
_cell.length_c   1.000
_cell.angle_alpha   90.00
_cell.angle_beta   90.00
_cell.angle_gamma   90.00
#
_symmetry.space_group_name_H-M   'P 1'
#
loop_
_entity.id
_entity.type
_entity.pdbx_description
1 polymer ?
#
loop_
_entity_poly.entity_id
_entity_poly.type
_entity_poly.pdbx_seq_one_letter_code
_entity_poly.pdbx_strand_id
1 'polypeptide(L)'
;ALIMAGVPGIYGLIVAIIIAGRITEPDNAAGYNTYSQFNGWAHVGAGLTCGLSCLAAGGTIGMIGETGVIATGLRAEGNMARMFRSMPSGKGDGGDEDGGAAGVPDTSVVMGDENKLFVGMLIMLIFSEAL
;
A
#
# COMPACT_ATOMS: atom_id res chain seq x y z
N ALA A 1 -1.18 0.33 -3.06
CA ALA A 1 -1.84 -0.57 -2.09
C ALA A 1 -2.08 -1.97 -2.67
N LEU A 2 -2.63 -2.07 -3.87
CA LEU A 2 -2.97 -3.36 -4.48
C LEU A 2 -1.74 -4.26 -4.71
N ILE A 3 -0.67 -3.70 -5.23
CA ILE A 3 0.59 -4.43 -5.48
C ILE A 3 1.23 -4.86 -4.16
N MET A 4 1.21 -4.00 -3.15
CA MET A 4 1.74 -4.29 -1.83
C MET A 4 0.94 -5.39 -1.10
N ALA A 5 -0.37 -5.47 -1.31
CA ALA A 5 -1.19 -6.56 -0.77
C ALA A 5 -0.87 -7.93 -1.39
N GLY A 6 -0.29 -7.97 -2.59
CA GLY A 6 0.14 -9.20 -3.26
C GLY A 6 1.36 -9.86 -2.63
N VAL A 7 2.24 -9.09 -1.97
CA VAL A 7 3.49 -9.62 -1.41
C VAL A 7 3.27 -10.59 -0.23
N PRO A 8 2.37 -10.34 0.73
CA PRO A 8 2.01 -11.33 1.75
C PRO A 8 1.49 -12.64 1.15
N GLY A 9 0.78 -12.58 0.02
CA GLY A 9 0.33 -13.77 -0.71
C GLY A 9 1.50 -14.62 -1.24
N ILE A 10 2.55 -13.97 -1.74
CA ILE A 10 3.76 -14.65 -2.20
C ILE A 10 4.49 -15.32 -1.03
N TYR A 11 4.55 -14.70 0.14
CA TYR A 11 5.15 -15.32 1.33
C TYR A 11 4.40 -16.59 1.75
N GLY A 12 3.08 -16.56 1.73
CA GLY A 12 2.26 -17.75 1.98
C GLY A 12 2.53 -18.88 0.98
N LEU A 13 2.70 -18.53 -0.30
CA LEU A 13 3.04 -19.50 -1.34
C LEU A 13 4.42 -20.12 -1.13
N ILE A 14 5.43 -19.33 -0.76
CA ILE A 14 6.78 -19.83 -0.48
C ILE A 14 6.76 -20.81 0.70
N VAL A 15 6.07 -20.48 1.78
CA VAL A 15 5.93 -21.35 2.93
C VAL A 15 5.22 -22.65 2.55
N ALA A 16 4.16 -22.57 1.75
CA ALA A 16 3.43 -23.75 1.25
C ALA A 16 4.32 -24.67 0.42
N ILE A 17 5.16 -24.13 -0.46
CA ILE A 17 6.11 -24.91 -1.29
C ILE A 17 7.15 -25.60 -0.41
N ILE A 18 7.69 -24.91 0.59
CA ILE A 18 8.67 -25.49 1.53
C ILE A 18 8.04 -26.63 2.32
N ILE A 19 6.82 -26.48 2.80
CA ILE A 19 6.08 -27.51 3.53
C ILE A 19 5.81 -28.71 2.61
N ALA A 20 5.32 -28.45 1.39
CA ALA A 20 5.04 -29.51 0.41
C ALA A 20 6.29 -30.33 0.08
N GLY A 21 7.45 -29.69 -0.04
CA GLY A 21 8.74 -30.39 -0.27
C GLY A 21 9.25 -31.22 0.90
N ARG A 22 8.64 -31.08 2.08
CA ARG A 22 8.98 -31.87 3.28
C ARG A 22 8.04 -33.06 3.53
N ILE A 23 6.98 -33.17 2.76
CA ILE A 23 6.04 -34.28 2.83
C ILE A 23 6.60 -35.40 1.94
N THR A 24 7.04 -36.47 2.56
CA THR A 24 7.51 -37.70 1.88
C THR A 24 6.35 -38.66 1.73
N GLU A 25 6.31 -39.36 0.60
CA GLU A 25 5.33 -40.42 0.38
C GLU A 25 5.53 -41.57 1.41
N PRO A 26 4.44 -42.18 1.91
CA PRO A 26 4.54 -43.32 2.81
C PRO A 26 5.15 -44.51 2.02
N ASP A 27 6.24 -45.03 2.52
CA ASP A 27 6.90 -46.21 1.93
C ASP A 27 6.07 -47.45 2.20
N ASN A 28 5.29 -47.88 1.21
CA ASN A 28 4.37 -49.01 1.31
C ASN A 28 5.12 -50.35 1.55
N ALA A 29 6.45 -50.38 1.30
CA ALA A 29 7.26 -51.58 1.48
C ALA A 29 7.66 -51.83 2.94
N ALA A 30 7.72 -50.81 3.79
CA ALA A 30 8.19 -50.91 5.17
C ALA A 30 7.09 -50.89 6.23
N GLY A 31 5.85 -50.57 5.88
CA GLY A 31 4.71 -50.54 6.80
C GLY A 31 4.76 -49.44 7.87
N TYR A 32 5.72 -48.52 7.80
CA TYR A 32 5.89 -47.43 8.72
C TYR A 32 5.60 -46.10 8.02
N ASN A 33 4.74 -45.32 8.66
CA ASN A 33 4.54 -43.92 8.25
C ASN A 33 5.82 -43.15 8.55
N THR A 34 6.59 -42.79 7.54
CA THR A 34 7.82 -41.99 7.64
C THR A 34 7.53 -40.57 8.12
N TYR A 35 6.28 -40.13 8.03
CA TYR A 35 5.82 -38.82 8.47
C TYR A 35 5.43 -38.84 9.94
N SER A 36 6.28 -38.28 10.79
CA SER A 36 6.05 -38.18 12.22
C SER A 36 4.90 -37.22 12.53
N GLN A 37 4.06 -37.56 13.51
CA GLN A 37 2.97 -36.71 14.02
C GLN A 37 3.50 -35.36 14.51
N PHE A 38 4.72 -35.33 15.03
CA PHE A 38 5.43 -34.11 15.42
C PHE A 38 5.67 -33.18 14.22
N ASN A 39 6.07 -33.71 13.08
CA ASN A 39 6.25 -32.92 11.86
C ASN A 39 4.94 -32.31 11.36
N GLY A 40 3.82 -33.03 11.52
CA GLY A 40 2.49 -32.51 11.20
C GLY A 40 2.14 -31.27 12.02
N TRP A 41 2.34 -31.32 13.31
CA TRP A 41 2.10 -30.17 14.20
C TRP A 41 3.06 -29.02 13.93
N ALA A 42 4.32 -29.30 13.60
CA ALA A 42 5.29 -28.28 13.22
C ALA A 42 4.87 -27.53 11.93
N HIS A 43 4.35 -28.26 10.93
CA HIS A 43 3.85 -27.65 9.70
C HIS A 43 2.60 -26.79 9.93
N VAL A 44 1.68 -27.22 10.79
CA VAL A 44 0.53 -26.41 11.20
C VAL A 44 0.99 -25.14 11.92
N GLY A 45 1.95 -25.24 12.83
CA GLY A 45 2.54 -24.09 13.50
C GLY A 45 3.18 -23.09 12.54
N ALA A 46 3.93 -23.60 11.58
CA ALA A 46 4.56 -22.76 10.55
C ALA A 46 3.53 -22.03 9.68
N GLY A 47 2.48 -22.73 9.24
CA GLY A 47 1.38 -22.13 8.50
C GLY A 47 0.60 -21.08 9.28
N LEU A 48 0.34 -21.35 10.55
CA LEU A 48 -0.36 -20.43 11.43
C LEU A 48 0.45 -19.16 11.71
N THR A 49 1.75 -19.29 11.96
CA THR A 49 2.65 -18.16 12.17
C THR A 49 2.72 -17.26 10.95
N CYS A 50 2.88 -17.86 9.77
CA CYS A 50 2.88 -17.12 8.51
C CYS A 50 1.53 -16.42 8.27
N GLY A 51 0.43 -17.11 8.49
CA GLY A 51 -0.92 -16.57 8.30
C GLY A 51 -1.24 -15.40 9.21
N LEU A 52 -0.89 -15.48 10.49
CA LEU A 52 -1.08 -14.38 11.46
C LEU A 52 -0.21 -13.18 11.13
N SER A 53 1.03 -13.41 10.72
CA SER A 53 1.93 -12.35 10.27
C SER A 53 1.38 -11.62 9.05
N CYS A 54 0.92 -12.38 8.04
CA CYS A 54 0.31 -11.80 6.84
C CYS A 54 -0.98 -11.04 7.15
N LEU A 55 -1.77 -11.50 8.13
CA LEU A 55 -3.00 -10.81 8.56
C LEU A 55 -2.68 -9.47 9.21
N ALA A 56 -1.68 -9.41 10.07
CA ALA A 56 -1.23 -8.17 10.69
C ALA A 56 -0.69 -7.18 9.65
N ALA A 57 0.15 -7.65 8.73
CA ALA A 57 0.68 -6.84 7.63
C ALA A 57 -0.45 -6.31 6.72
N GLY A 58 -1.41 -7.15 6.37
CA GLY A 58 -2.56 -6.74 5.56
C GLY A 58 -3.43 -5.68 6.24
N GLY A 59 -3.61 -5.76 7.56
CA GLY A 59 -4.33 -4.76 8.35
C GLY A 59 -3.64 -3.39 8.32
N THR A 60 -2.32 -3.36 8.54
CA THR A 60 -1.54 -2.11 8.49
C THR A 60 -1.52 -1.50 7.09
N ILE A 61 -1.35 -2.30 6.05
CA ILE A 61 -1.42 -1.84 4.65
C ILE A 61 -2.80 -1.22 4.35
N GLY A 62 -3.88 -1.84 4.82
CA GLY A 62 -5.23 -1.32 4.66
C GLY A 62 -5.45 0.04 5.31
N MET A 63 -5.01 0.22 6.56
CA MET A 63 -5.12 1.50 7.28
C MET A 63 -4.31 2.62 6.62
N ILE A 64 -3.09 2.33 6.19
CA ILE A 64 -2.24 3.31 5.49
C ILE A 64 -2.83 3.65 4.12
N GLY A 65 -3.37 2.65 3.41
CA GLY A 65 -4.03 2.86 2.13
C GLY A 65 -5.25 3.77 2.24
N GLU A 66 -6.10 3.55 3.23
CA GLU A 66 -7.29 4.38 3.47
C GLU A 66 -6.91 5.83 3.78
N THR A 67 -6.05 6.06 4.76
CA THR A 67 -5.59 7.41 5.12
C THR A 67 -4.86 8.09 3.96
N GLY A 68 -4.08 7.38 3.19
CA GLY A 68 -3.38 7.92 2.03
C GLY A 68 -4.33 8.38 0.92
N VAL A 69 -5.35 7.58 0.62
CA VAL A 69 -6.36 7.92 -0.41
C VAL A 69 -7.18 9.13 0.03
N ILE A 70 -7.61 9.18 1.28
CA ILE A 70 -8.35 10.32 1.82
C ILE A 70 -7.50 11.61 1.78
N ALA A 71 -6.24 11.54 2.20
CA ALA A 71 -5.33 12.67 2.18
C ALA A 71 -5.09 13.21 0.76
N THR A 72 -4.96 12.31 -0.21
CA THR A 72 -4.81 12.68 -1.62
C THR A 72 -6.08 13.32 -2.17
N GLY A 73 -7.26 12.78 -1.83
CA GLY A 73 -8.55 13.32 -2.23
C GLY A 73 -8.79 14.74 -1.69
N LEU A 74 -8.55 14.95 -0.41
CA LEU A 74 -8.71 16.26 0.23
C LEU A 74 -7.76 17.33 -0.34
N ARG A 75 -6.54 16.95 -0.70
CA ARG A 75 -5.59 17.86 -1.36
C ARG A 75 -6.02 18.20 -2.78
N ALA A 76 -6.49 17.22 -3.54
CA ALA A 76 -7.01 17.46 -4.89
C ALA A 76 -8.20 18.41 -4.86
N GLU A 77 -9.12 18.25 -3.91
CA GLU A 77 -10.28 19.14 -3.74
C GLU A 77 -9.86 20.56 -3.32
N GLY A 78 -8.91 20.68 -2.40
CA GLY A 78 -8.36 21.97 -1.98
C GLY A 78 -7.64 22.72 -3.11
N ASN A 79 -6.94 22.00 -3.95
CA ASN A 79 -6.25 22.56 -5.13
C ASN A 79 -7.25 22.98 -6.20
N MET A 80 -8.30 22.19 -6.42
CA MET A 80 -9.38 22.53 -7.36
C MET A 80 -10.15 23.78 -6.90
N ALA A 81 -10.45 23.89 -5.62
CA ALA A 81 -11.08 25.06 -5.05
C ALA A 81 -10.22 26.33 -5.18
N ARG A 82 -8.90 26.22 -5.03
CA ARG A 82 -7.96 27.32 -5.26
C ARG A 82 -7.90 27.70 -6.74
N MET A 83 -7.92 26.73 -7.64
CA MET A 83 -7.91 26.95 -9.08
C MET A 83 -9.20 27.65 -9.55
N PHE A 84 -10.35 27.27 -9.01
CA PHE A 84 -11.62 27.94 -9.27
C PHE A 84 -11.63 29.38 -8.73
N ARG A 85 -10.99 29.62 -7.60
CA ARG A 85 -10.89 30.96 -7.00
C ARG A 85 -9.92 31.87 -7.74
N SER A 86 -8.93 31.32 -8.42
CA SER A 86 -7.98 32.05 -9.25
C SER A 86 -8.44 32.30 -10.68
N MET A 87 -9.55 31.69 -11.10
CA MET A 87 -10.17 32.05 -12.36
C MET A 87 -10.76 33.45 -12.24
N PRO A 88 -10.32 34.41 -13.06
CA PRO A 88 -10.92 35.73 -13.07
C PRO A 88 -12.39 35.56 -13.42
N SER A 89 -13.25 35.84 -12.45
CA SER A 89 -14.68 35.96 -12.69
C SER A 89 -14.83 37.04 -13.75
N GLY A 90 -15.22 36.64 -14.95
CA GLY A 90 -15.53 37.55 -16.04
C GLY A 90 -16.69 38.46 -15.67
N LYS A 91 -16.40 39.48 -14.87
CA LYS A 91 -17.27 40.61 -14.69
C LYS A 91 -16.58 41.79 -15.32
N GLY A 92 -17.09 42.15 -16.48
CA GLY A 92 -16.69 43.32 -17.19
C GLY A 92 -16.95 44.55 -16.35
N ASP A 93 -16.15 45.49 -16.66
CA ASP A 93 -16.30 46.92 -16.47
C ASP A 93 -15.48 47.60 -15.38
N GLY A 94 -14.57 48.43 -15.85
CA GLY A 94 -14.27 49.80 -15.41
C GLY A 94 -13.44 49.93 -14.11
N GLY A 95 -12.19 50.36 -14.27
CA GLY A 95 -11.54 51.09 -13.19
C GLY A 95 -10.09 50.69 -12.94
N ASP A 96 -9.25 51.53 -13.41
CA ASP A 96 -7.82 51.68 -13.15
C ASP A 96 -7.41 51.29 -11.72
N GLU A 97 -6.30 50.60 -11.58
CA GLU A 97 -5.10 51.03 -10.88
C GLU A 97 -4.25 49.84 -10.41
N ASP A 98 -3.00 50.01 -10.75
CA ASP A 98 -1.78 49.59 -10.08
C ASP A 98 -1.47 48.11 -9.80
N GLY A 99 -0.49 47.64 -10.56
CA GLY A 99 0.77 47.13 -10.07
C GLY A 99 0.72 46.00 -9.04
N GLY A 100 0.41 44.81 -9.46
CA GLY A 100 0.75 43.63 -8.71
C GLY A 100 0.81 42.48 -9.67
N ALA A 101 1.99 42.10 -10.10
CA ALA A 101 2.20 40.90 -10.86
C ALA A 101 1.53 39.74 -10.11
N ALA A 102 0.28 39.44 -10.47
CA ALA A 102 -0.37 38.21 -10.08
C ALA A 102 0.42 37.08 -10.77
N GLY A 103 1.42 36.59 -10.05
CA GLY A 103 2.18 35.43 -10.44
C GLY A 103 1.21 34.32 -10.82
N VAL A 104 1.29 33.90 -12.05
CA VAL A 104 0.70 32.64 -12.52
C VAL A 104 1.03 31.62 -11.43
N PRO A 105 0.05 30.98 -10.79
CA PRO A 105 0.35 29.97 -9.79
C PRO A 105 1.18 28.90 -10.49
N ASP A 106 2.41 28.79 -10.02
CA ASP A 106 3.40 27.87 -10.57
C ASP A 106 2.83 26.45 -10.45
N THR A 107 2.25 25.96 -11.52
CA THR A 107 1.69 24.60 -11.60
C THR A 107 2.74 23.55 -11.26
N SER A 108 4.00 23.90 -11.37
CA SER A 108 5.12 23.04 -10.98
C SER A 108 5.21 22.80 -9.48
N VAL A 109 4.80 23.77 -8.65
CA VAL A 109 4.81 23.63 -7.17
C VAL A 109 3.66 22.73 -6.71
N VAL A 110 2.52 22.80 -7.38
CA VAL A 110 1.34 21.98 -7.03
C VAL A 110 1.58 20.52 -7.40
N MET A 111 2.13 20.24 -8.57
CA MET A 111 2.51 18.89 -8.99
C MET A 111 3.64 18.29 -8.14
N GLY A 112 4.58 19.12 -7.69
CA GLY A 112 5.68 18.67 -6.84
C GLY A 112 5.23 18.16 -5.48
N ASP A 113 4.17 18.72 -4.91
CA ASP A 113 3.66 18.34 -3.59
C ASP A 113 2.83 17.06 -3.63
N GLU A 114 2.08 16.82 -4.70
CA GLU A 114 1.34 15.57 -4.91
C GLU A 114 2.29 14.38 -5.07
N ASN A 115 3.36 14.56 -5.84
CA ASN A 115 4.38 13.54 -6.01
C ASN A 115 5.11 13.22 -4.69
N LYS A 116 5.39 14.22 -3.87
CA LYS A 116 6.01 14.01 -2.55
C LYS A 116 5.10 13.23 -1.62
N LEU A 117 3.79 13.51 -1.62
CA LEU A 117 2.83 12.78 -0.82
C LEU A 117 2.70 11.33 -1.28
N PHE A 118 2.66 11.12 -2.60
CA PHE A 118 2.59 9.77 -3.19
C PHE A 118 3.84 8.95 -2.86
N VAL A 119 5.02 9.53 -3.00
CA VAL A 119 6.30 8.87 -2.65
C VAL A 119 6.37 8.57 -1.16
N GLY A 120 5.94 9.51 -0.31
CA GLY A 120 5.87 9.29 1.14
C GLY A 120 4.94 8.14 1.53
N MET A 121 3.76 8.05 0.90
CA MET A 121 2.82 6.97 1.09
C MET A 121 3.40 5.62 0.63
N LEU A 122 4.10 5.62 -0.49
CA LEU A 122 4.72 4.42 -1.03
C LEU A 122 5.85 3.91 -0.12
N ILE A 123 6.66 4.81 0.42
CA ILE A 123 7.70 4.46 1.40
C ILE A 123 7.08 3.89 2.68
N MET A 124 6.02 4.51 3.20
CA MET A 124 5.31 3.99 4.38
C MET A 124 4.74 2.60 4.15
N LEU A 125 4.17 2.34 2.98
CA LEU A 125 3.66 1.02 2.62
C LEU A 125 4.77 -0.03 2.57
N ILE A 126 5.93 0.31 2.03
CA ILE A 126 7.09 -0.60 1.98
C ILE A 126 7.60 -0.91 3.39
N PHE A 127 7.71 0.08 4.26
CA PHE A 127 8.12 -0.13 5.65
C PHE A 127 7.10 -0.93 6.46
N SER A 128 5.81 -0.72 6.22
CA SER A 128 4.73 -1.49 6.86
C SER A 128 4.77 -2.98 6.51
N GLU A 129 5.34 -3.31 5.37
CA GLU A 129 5.50 -4.70 4.94
C GLU A 129 6.75 -5.36 5.53
N ALA A 130 7.82 -4.57 5.74
CA ALA A 130 9.08 -5.06 6.27
C ALA A 130 9.06 -5.31 7.79
N LEU A 131 8.10 -4.75 8.54
CA LEU A 131 7.90 -4.91 9.97
C LEU A 131 7.02 -6.12 10.30
#